data_e0da91bd0f613e89f1278fd46a7ca57d
#
_entry.id   e0da91bd0f613e89f1278fd46a7ca57d
#
_cell.length_a   1.000
_cell.length_b   1.000
_cell.length_c   1.000
_cell.angle_alpha   90.00
_cell.angle_beta   90.00
_cell.angle_gamma   90.00
#
_symmetry.space_group_name_H-M   'P 1'
#
loop_
_entity.id
_entity.type
_entity.pdbx_description
1 polymer ?
#
loop_
_entity_poly.entity_id
_entity_poly.type
_entity_poly.pdbx_seq_one_letter_code
_entity_poly.pdbx_strand_id
1 'polypeptide(L)'
;MLSGNGIRHILCAAALLLVAALAAAAPRVKPGIEVLRERNFAGLEGKRVGLVTNPSGVDSQLRSTIEILHDAPNVKLVALYAPEHGVRGDIWAGGKVESGRDERTGLPVHSLYGDTRQPTRKMLEGIDIMVYDIQDVGSRSYTFISTLGLVMRTCAEMGIPVMVLDRPNPLGGRKVEGSLVRDGFHSFVSQYKIPYIYGLTVGELARMINDEGMNRGQNGKLEPLKCKLTVVPMEGWERDMLFNDTGLPWILPSPNIPYAETAICYPSAGLCGEMYNYLNIGIGYTLPFATFAEQWVDADKLKDKLDSYHVPGVAWRTIHYQPISGRLAGKLIHGVQYFYTDFEAATITLTQFYVMQAVWELYKKNPFSGANDRLSMFNKVCGTDFVSKKFGQTMKVSDISGYWSADVAAFIELSKKYYIY
;
A
#
# COMPACT_ATOMS: atom_id res chain seq x y z
N MET A 1 27.30 38.25 43.45
CA MET A 1 26.11 38.72 42.72
C MET A 1 26.34 38.42 41.24
N LEU A 2 25.62 37.47 40.69
CA LEU A 2 25.67 37.18 39.24
C LEU A 2 25.01 38.37 38.51
N SER A 3 25.69 38.93 37.50
CA SER A 3 25.17 40.04 36.71
C SER A 3 23.89 39.61 35.97
N GLY A 4 22.93 40.51 35.80
CA GLY A 4 21.63 40.23 35.17
C GLY A 4 21.71 39.63 33.76
N ASN A 5 22.86 39.75 33.08
CA ASN A 5 23.12 39.11 31.79
C ASN A 5 23.38 37.60 31.92
N GLY A 6 24.04 37.13 33.00
CA GLY A 6 24.29 35.68 33.20
C GLY A 6 22.99 34.90 33.46
N ILE A 7 22.05 35.49 34.17
CA ILE A 7 20.73 34.85 34.45
C ILE A 7 19.90 34.75 33.17
N ARG A 8 19.91 35.79 32.32
CA ARG A 8 19.21 35.76 31.02
C ARG A 8 19.76 34.67 30.07
N HIS A 9 21.09 34.48 30.00
CA HIS A 9 21.69 33.44 29.18
C HIS A 9 21.38 32.03 29.70
N ILE A 10 21.32 31.83 31.01
CA ILE A 10 20.94 30.54 31.62
C ILE A 10 19.45 30.25 31.37
N LEU A 11 18.58 31.22 31.46
CA LEU A 11 17.16 31.05 31.18
C LEU A 11 16.87 30.77 29.68
N CYS A 12 17.60 31.45 28.77
CA CYS A 12 17.49 31.16 27.33
C CYS A 12 18.03 29.79 26.98
N ALA A 13 19.14 29.35 27.57
CA ALA A 13 19.70 28.00 27.36
C ALA A 13 18.78 26.92 27.93
N ALA A 14 18.18 27.14 29.10
CA ALA A 14 17.21 26.21 29.69
C ALA A 14 15.91 26.15 28.87
N ALA A 15 15.42 27.27 28.33
CA ALA A 15 14.26 27.30 27.45
C ALA A 15 14.53 26.60 26.11
N LEU A 16 15.73 26.78 25.52
CA LEU A 16 16.15 26.10 24.32
C LEU A 16 16.30 24.58 24.52
N LEU A 17 16.83 24.14 25.66
CA LEU A 17 16.92 22.73 26.04
C LEU A 17 15.53 22.15 26.33
N LEU A 18 14.59 22.87 26.88
CA LEU A 18 13.22 22.45 27.13
C LEU A 18 12.45 22.32 25.79
N VAL A 19 12.63 23.26 24.85
CA VAL A 19 12.05 23.19 23.50
C VAL A 19 12.65 22.04 22.70
N ALA A 20 13.97 21.80 22.81
CA ALA A 20 14.61 20.65 22.17
C ALA A 20 14.16 19.30 22.76
N ALA A 21 13.94 19.25 24.09
CA ALA A 21 13.40 18.06 24.76
C ALA A 21 11.92 17.81 24.42
N LEU A 22 11.13 18.87 24.22
CA LEU A 22 9.74 18.77 23.76
C LEU A 22 9.66 18.37 22.26
N ALA A 23 10.60 18.82 21.42
CA ALA A 23 10.69 18.40 20.02
C ALA A 23 11.16 16.94 19.86
N ALA A 24 11.90 16.41 20.86
CA ALA A 24 12.33 15.00 20.87
C ALA A 24 11.27 14.00 21.37
N ALA A 25 10.13 14.50 21.85
CA ALA A 25 9.07 13.71 22.47
C ALA A 25 7.77 13.66 21.65
N ALA A 26 7.86 13.70 20.31
CA ALA A 26 6.70 13.31 19.51
C ALA A 26 6.36 11.85 19.84
N PRO A 27 5.10 11.53 20.16
CA PRO A 27 4.71 10.16 20.46
C PRO A 27 5.05 9.28 19.28
N ARG A 28 5.96 8.34 19.48
CA ARG A 28 6.34 7.37 18.47
C ARG A 28 5.24 6.32 18.37
N VAL A 29 4.74 6.08 17.16
CA VAL A 29 3.79 5.01 16.93
C VAL A 29 4.45 3.65 17.23
N LYS A 30 3.77 2.80 18.00
CA LYS A 30 4.17 1.40 18.20
C LYS A 30 3.36 0.52 17.25
N PRO A 31 3.97 -0.22 16.32
CA PRO A 31 3.27 -1.19 15.49
C PRO A 31 2.75 -2.37 16.32
N GLY A 32 1.76 -3.10 15.78
CA GLY A 32 1.10 -4.19 16.49
C GLY A 32 2.06 -5.24 17.06
N ILE A 33 3.21 -5.49 16.43
CA ILE A 33 4.23 -6.43 16.96
C ILE A 33 4.84 -5.97 18.28
N GLU A 34 5.07 -4.64 18.44
CA GLU A 34 5.58 -4.12 19.71
C GLU A 34 4.54 -4.24 20.82
N VAL A 35 3.31 -3.89 20.51
CA VAL A 35 2.18 -4.01 21.44
C VAL A 35 1.96 -5.48 21.85
N LEU A 36 2.06 -6.41 20.90
CA LEU A 36 1.96 -7.83 21.18
C LEU A 36 3.09 -8.32 22.10
N ARG A 37 4.32 -7.87 21.86
CA ARG A 37 5.49 -8.19 22.71
C ARG A 37 5.32 -7.63 24.12
N GLU A 38 4.88 -6.39 24.28
CA GLU A 38 4.62 -5.76 25.59
C GLU A 38 3.52 -6.51 26.37
N ARG A 39 2.58 -7.14 25.65
CA ARG A 39 1.54 -8.01 26.23
C ARG A 39 1.99 -9.47 26.39
N ASN A 40 3.32 -9.70 26.42
CA ASN A 40 3.93 -11.03 26.56
C ASN A 40 3.37 -12.07 25.56
N PHE A 41 3.11 -11.62 24.31
CA PHE A 41 2.57 -12.45 23.22
C PHE A 41 1.20 -13.06 23.52
N ALA A 42 0.36 -12.33 24.24
CA ALA A 42 -0.97 -12.78 24.65
C ALA A 42 -1.76 -13.36 23.47
N GLY A 43 -2.24 -14.59 23.68
CA GLY A 43 -2.99 -15.35 22.68
C GLY A 43 -2.13 -16.22 21.76
N LEU A 44 -0.80 -16.19 21.87
CA LEU A 44 0.12 -17.08 21.14
C LEU A 44 0.74 -18.16 22.03
N GLU A 45 0.56 -18.09 23.34
CA GLU A 45 1.19 -18.97 24.31
C GLU A 45 0.89 -20.47 24.02
N GLY A 46 1.95 -21.24 23.83
CA GLY A 46 1.88 -22.67 23.56
C GLY A 46 1.36 -23.07 22.20
N LYS A 47 0.97 -22.10 21.35
CA LYS A 47 0.44 -22.35 20.00
C LYS A 47 1.54 -22.48 18.97
N ARG A 48 1.30 -23.34 17.98
CA ARG A 48 2.10 -23.44 16.77
C ARG A 48 1.67 -22.32 15.81
N VAL A 49 2.54 -21.35 15.65
CA VAL A 49 2.27 -20.10 14.91
C VAL A 49 2.78 -20.21 13.47
N GLY A 50 1.91 -19.92 12.49
CA GLY A 50 2.29 -19.60 11.13
C GLY A 50 2.35 -18.08 10.98
N LEU A 51 3.39 -17.54 10.33
CA LEU A 51 3.56 -16.11 10.13
C LEU A 51 3.56 -15.75 8.63
N VAL A 52 2.61 -14.90 8.22
CA VAL A 52 2.60 -14.25 6.91
C VAL A 52 3.32 -12.92 7.07
N THR A 53 4.46 -12.76 6.40
CA THR A 53 5.28 -11.54 6.53
C THR A 53 6.21 -11.35 5.33
N ASN A 54 6.80 -10.16 5.25
CA ASN A 54 7.85 -9.78 4.33
C ASN A 54 8.87 -8.87 5.06
N PRO A 55 9.88 -8.26 4.39
CA PRO A 55 10.86 -7.41 5.06
C PRO A 55 10.28 -6.24 5.86
N SER A 56 9.07 -5.77 5.52
CA SER A 56 8.43 -4.66 6.23
C SER A 56 7.86 -5.04 7.60
N GLY A 57 7.79 -6.35 7.92
CA GLY A 57 7.41 -6.88 9.22
C GLY A 57 8.54 -6.69 10.24
N VAL A 58 8.69 -5.46 10.76
CA VAL A 58 9.70 -5.09 11.77
C VAL A 58 9.09 -4.27 12.89
N ASP A 59 9.76 -4.26 14.04
CA ASP A 59 9.48 -3.30 15.10
C ASP A 59 10.18 -1.95 14.83
N SER A 60 9.94 -0.97 15.69
CA SER A 60 10.54 0.36 15.59
C SER A 60 12.07 0.38 15.75
N GLN A 61 12.65 -0.74 16.20
CA GLN A 61 14.10 -0.94 16.36
C GLN A 61 14.69 -1.75 15.19
N LEU A 62 13.93 -1.98 14.12
CA LEU A 62 14.30 -2.76 12.94
C LEU A 62 14.49 -4.26 13.20
N ARG A 63 14.02 -4.77 14.35
CA ARG A 63 14.02 -6.20 14.61
C ARG A 63 12.84 -6.85 13.89
N SER A 64 13.11 -7.89 13.08
CA SER A 64 12.08 -8.54 12.29
C SER A 64 11.06 -9.28 13.16
N THR A 65 9.81 -9.28 12.74
CA THR A 65 8.74 -10.07 13.39
C THR A 65 9.07 -11.56 13.39
N ILE A 66 9.80 -12.04 12.37
CA ILE A 66 10.31 -13.43 12.36
C ILE A 66 11.19 -13.68 13.58
N GLU A 67 12.19 -12.82 13.82
CA GLU A 67 13.10 -12.97 14.96
C GLU A 67 12.40 -12.78 16.29
N ILE A 68 11.53 -11.78 16.38
CA ILE A 68 10.78 -11.49 17.62
C ILE A 68 9.94 -12.69 18.05
N LEU A 69 9.22 -13.33 17.11
CA LEU A 69 8.39 -14.49 17.42
C LEU A 69 9.19 -15.79 17.57
N HIS A 70 10.28 -15.95 16.82
CA HIS A 70 11.15 -17.13 16.89
C HIS A 70 11.89 -17.22 18.22
N ASP A 71 12.38 -16.06 18.72
CA ASP A 71 13.17 -16.00 19.95
C ASP A 71 12.30 -15.90 21.23
N ALA A 72 10.98 -15.70 21.08
CA ALA A 72 10.06 -15.60 22.21
C ALA A 72 9.88 -16.95 22.92
N PRO A 73 10.18 -17.06 24.24
CA PRO A 73 10.23 -18.34 24.93
C PRO A 73 8.85 -19.03 25.06
N ASN A 74 7.77 -18.28 24.96
CA ASN A 74 6.39 -18.73 25.08
C ASN A 74 5.65 -18.85 23.75
N VAL A 75 6.32 -18.59 22.60
CA VAL A 75 5.77 -18.69 21.25
C VAL A 75 6.47 -19.81 20.47
N LYS A 76 5.72 -20.58 19.71
CA LYS A 76 6.28 -21.62 18.85
C LYS A 76 6.04 -21.25 17.39
N LEU A 77 6.92 -20.43 16.82
CA LEU A 77 6.90 -20.14 15.37
C LEU A 77 7.32 -21.41 14.62
N VAL A 78 6.48 -21.91 13.70
CA VAL A 78 6.71 -23.19 13.03
C VAL A 78 6.77 -23.10 11.50
N ALA A 79 6.22 -22.04 10.90
CA ALA A 79 6.24 -21.84 9.44
C ALA A 79 6.13 -20.36 9.08
N LEU A 80 6.72 -20.00 7.95
CA LEU A 80 6.63 -18.69 7.31
C LEU A 80 5.83 -18.81 6.01
N TYR A 81 5.07 -17.77 5.69
CA TYR A 81 4.26 -17.71 4.47
C TYR A 81 4.63 -16.45 3.70
N ALA A 82 5.19 -16.66 2.51
CA ALA A 82 5.77 -15.63 1.67
C ALA A 82 4.74 -15.02 0.69
N PRO A 83 4.36 -13.76 0.82
CA PRO A 83 3.57 -13.05 -0.19
C PRO A 83 4.41 -12.74 -1.43
N GLU A 84 3.88 -11.93 -2.34
CA GLU A 84 4.67 -11.33 -3.43
C GLU A 84 5.96 -10.71 -2.88
N HIS A 85 7.05 -10.82 -3.60
CA HIS A 85 8.42 -10.43 -3.23
C HIS A 85 9.13 -11.34 -2.20
N GLY A 86 8.47 -12.33 -1.61
CA GLY A 86 9.09 -13.25 -0.65
C GLY A 86 9.24 -12.69 0.76
N VAL A 87 9.60 -13.55 1.72
CA VAL A 87 9.81 -13.14 3.12
C VAL A 87 11.05 -12.28 3.32
N ARG A 88 12.00 -12.29 2.36
CA ARG A 88 13.25 -11.50 2.40
C ARG A 88 13.27 -10.34 1.40
N GLY A 89 12.25 -10.22 0.53
CA GLY A 89 12.10 -9.10 -0.41
C GLY A 89 13.04 -9.14 -1.61
N ASP A 90 13.58 -10.29 -1.92
CA ASP A 90 14.58 -10.53 -2.97
C ASP A 90 14.00 -10.80 -4.36
N ILE A 91 12.67 -10.90 -4.48
CA ILE A 91 11.98 -11.19 -5.73
C ILE A 91 11.36 -9.91 -6.33
N TRP A 92 11.61 -9.65 -7.61
CA TRP A 92 11.03 -8.50 -8.32
C TRP A 92 9.50 -8.61 -8.48
N ALA A 93 8.85 -7.51 -8.82
CA ALA A 93 7.39 -7.45 -9.00
C ALA A 93 6.92 -8.45 -10.08
N GLY A 94 5.93 -9.27 -9.73
CA GLY A 94 5.40 -10.32 -10.60
C GLY A 94 6.28 -11.57 -10.69
N GLY A 95 7.45 -11.61 -10.05
CA GLY A 95 8.32 -12.77 -10.01
C GLY A 95 7.74 -13.90 -9.15
N LYS A 96 7.91 -15.16 -9.57
CA LYS A 96 7.47 -16.32 -8.80
C LYS A 96 8.28 -16.45 -7.52
N VAL A 97 7.59 -16.60 -6.40
CA VAL A 97 8.20 -16.90 -5.10
C VAL A 97 8.24 -18.42 -4.92
N GLU A 98 9.42 -18.97 -4.65
CA GLU A 98 9.57 -20.40 -4.40
C GLU A 98 9.35 -20.73 -2.93
N SER A 99 8.83 -21.95 -2.66
CA SER A 99 8.79 -22.48 -1.30
C SER A 99 10.16 -23.08 -0.95
N GLY A 100 10.55 -23.00 0.32
CA GLY A 100 11.88 -23.47 0.75
C GLY A 100 12.03 -23.46 2.26
N ARG A 101 13.23 -23.09 2.74
CA ARG A 101 13.53 -22.87 4.14
C ARG A 101 14.19 -21.52 4.33
N ASP A 102 13.84 -20.84 5.41
CA ASP A 102 14.51 -19.63 5.84
C ASP A 102 15.90 -19.97 6.40
N GLU A 103 16.95 -19.38 5.82
CA GLU A 103 18.32 -19.73 6.16
C GLU A 103 18.67 -19.43 7.62
N ARG A 104 18.09 -18.39 8.21
CA ARG A 104 18.41 -17.96 9.58
C ARG A 104 17.73 -18.80 10.64
N THR A 105 16.45 -19.15 10.44
CA THR A 105 15.65 -19.87 11.43
C THR A 105 15.50 -21.37 11.13
N GLY A 106 15.81 -21.78 9.89
CA GLY A 106 15.58 -23.14 9.43
C GLY A 106 14.09 -23.49 9.21
N LEU A 107 13.19 -22.53 9.43
CA LEU A 107 11.73 -22.73 9.30
C LEU A 107 11.33 -22.96 7.84
N PRO A 108 10.31 -23.79 7.60
CA PRO A 108 9.73 -23.92 6.27
C PRO A 108 9.10 -22.59 5.83
N VAL A 109 9.32 -22.23 4.57
CA VAL A 109 8.72 -21.08 3.89
C VAL A 109 7.76 -21.60 2.83
N HIS A 110 6.49 -21.26 2.95
CA HIS A 110 5.45 -21.59 1.99
C HIS A 110 5.15 -20.38 1.10
N SER A 111 5.26 -20.54 -0.21
CA SER A 111 4.92 -19.47 -1.15
C SER A 111 3.41 -19.26 -1.23
N LEU A 112 3.01 -17.98 -1.16
CA LEU A 112 1.65 -17.49 -1.46
C LEU A 112 1.64 -16.63 -2.74
N TYR A 113 2.71 -16.70 -3.54
CA TYR A 113 2.80 -15.98 -4.82
C TYR A 113 3.61 -16.78 -5.84
N GLY A 114 2.98 -17.78 -6.41
CA GLY A 114 3.57 -18.70 -7.36
C GLY A 114 2.48 -19.58 -7.94
N ASP A 115 2.56 -20.87 -7.68
CA ASP A 115 1.55 -21.86 -8.11
C ASP A 115 0.21 -21.67 -7.40
N THR A 116 0.23 -21.10 -6.20
CA THR A 116 -0.96 -20.69 -5.46
C THR A 116 -0.81 -19.28 -4.90
N ARG A 117 -1.95 -18.59 -4.67
CA ARG A 117 -2.03 -17.29 -4.00
C ARG A 117 -2.71 -17.36 -2.64
N GLN A 118 -3.01 -18.56 -2.20
CA GLN A 118 -3.59 -18.84 -0.88
C GLN A 118 -2.91 -20.06 -0.28
N PRO A 119 -2.86 -20.17 1.07
CA PRO A 119 -2.33 -21.36 1.69
C PRO A 119 -3.22 -22.55 1.32
N THR A 120 -2.60 -23.70 1.03
CA THR A 120 -3.29 -24.97 0.89
C THR A 120 -3.54 -25.59 2.26
N ARG A 121 -4.49 -26.53 2.36
CA ARG A 121 -4.72 -27.27 3.62
C ARG A 121 -3.44 -27.93 4.12
N LYS A 122 -2.62 -28.48 3.24
CA LYS A 122 -1.33 -29.10 3.57
C LYS A 122 -0.33 -28.12 4.19
N MET A 123 -0.28 -26.89 3.67
CA MET A 123 0.60 -25.84 4.22
C MET A 123 0.18 -25.40 5.63
N LEU A 124 -1.09 -25.59 6.01
CA LEU A 124 -1.64 -25.23 7.30
C LEU A 124 -1.68 -26.40 8.30
N GLU A 125 -1.20 -27.60 7.91
CA GLU A 125 -1.11 -28.73 8.83
C GLU A 125 -0.21 -28.38 10.01
N GLY A 126 -0.75 -28.57 11.21
CA GLY A 126 -0.01 -28.28 12.43
C GLY A 126 0.06 -26.81 12.83
N ILE A 127 -0.70 -25.92 12.19
CA ILE A 127 -0.84 -24.50 12.58
C ILE A 127 -2.06 -24.36 13.50
N ASP A 128 -1.85 -23.76 14.67
CA ASP A 128 -2.92 -23.48 15.65
C ASP A 128 -3.45 -22.06 15.52
N ILE A 129 -2.63 -21.14 15.00
CA ILE A 129 -2.98 -19.74 14.73
C ILE A 129 -2.11 -19.18 13.61
N MET A 130 -2.73 -18.38 12.73
CA MET A 130 -2.02 -17.63 11.69
C MET A 130 -1.85 -16.17 12.13
N VAL A 131 -0.62 -15.67 12.09
CA VAL A 131 -0.28 -14.26 12.34
C VAL A 131 0.04 -13.58 11.00
N TYR A 132 -0.42 -12.35 10.82
CA TYR A 132 -0.15 -11.52 9.65
C TYR A 132 0.52 -10.22 10.10
N ASP A 133 1.68 -9.90 9.51
CA ASP A 133 2.43 -8.67 9.77
C ASP A 133 3.15 -8.17 8.51
N ILE A 134 2.51 -7.26 7.78
CA ILE A 134 3.05 -6.66 6.54
C ILE A 134 2.60 -5.19 6.48
N GLN A 135 3.53 -4.28 6.11
CA GLN A 135 3.22 -2.90 5.79
C GLN A 135 2.54 -2.82 4.42
N ASP A 136 1.27 -2.43 4.39
CA ASP A 136 0.55 -2.13 3.15
C ASP A 136 0.82 -0.68 2.68
N VAL A 137 0.40 -0.35 1.45
CA VAL A 137 0.58 1.00 0.87
C VAL A 137 -0.72 1.81 0.79
N GLY A 138 -1.83 1.27 1.30
CA GLY A 138 -3.12 1.97 1.34
C GLY A 138 -3.86 2.04 0.00
N SER A 139 -3.45 1.27 -1.00
CA SER A 139 -4.05 1.22 -2.33
C SER A 139 -4.57 -0.17 -2.66
N ARG A 140 -5.82 -0.26 -3.15
CA ARG A 140 -6.54 -1.52 -3.41
C ARG A 140 -5.79 -2.49 -4.32
N SER A 141 -5.08 -1.98 -5.31
CA SER A 141 -4.37 -2.81 -6.29
C SER A 141 -3.06 -3.39 -5.78
N TYR A 142 -2.62 -2.98 -4.59
CA TYR A 142 -1.45 -3.55 -3.95
C TYR A 142 -1.81 -4.87 -3.27
N THR A 143 -1.15 -5.97 -3.65
CA THR A 143 -1.66 -7.33 -3.49
C THR A 143 -1.64 -7.90 -2.07
N PHE A 144 -1.01 -7.23 -1.12
CA PHE A 144 -0.89 -7.75 0.25
C PHE A 144 -2.23 -7.88 0.98
N ILE A 145 -3.15 -6.94 0.76
CA ILE A 145 -4.52 -7.06 1.31
C ILE A 145 -5.28 -8.26 0.70
N SER A 146 -5.01 -8.58 -0.57
CA SER A 146 -5.58 -9.76 -1.21
C SER A 146 -5.01 -11.05 -0.62
N THR A 147 -3.69 -11.08 -0.36
CA THR A 147 -3.04 -12.20 0.36
C THR A 147 -3.65 -12.38 1.74
N LEU A 148 -3.82 -11.28 2.53
CA LEU A 148 -4.45 -11.33 3.85
C LEU A 148 -5.82 -11.99 3.79
N GLY A 149 -6.69 -11.54 2.91
CA GLY A 149 -8.05 -12.08 2.84
C GLY A 149 -8.10 -13.53 2.34
N LEU A 150 -7.19 -13.94 1.43
CA LEU A 150 -7.08 -15.33 1.02
C LEU A 150 -6.58 -16.24 2.15
N VAL A 151 -5.67 -15.74 2.99
CA VAL A 151 -5.25 -16.43 4.23
C VAL A 151 -6.43 -16.54 5.19
N MET A 152 -7.15 -15.44 5.46
CA MET A 152 -8.34 -15.43 6.33
C MET A 152 -9.39 -16.42 5.84
N ARG A 153 -9.61 -16.50 4.52
CA ARG A 153 -10.57 -17.44 3.93
C ARG A 153 -10.18 -18.89 4.21
N THR A 154 -8.95 -19.29 3.87
CA THR A 154 -8.52 -20.67 4.08
C THR A 154 -8.47 -21.04 5.58
N CYS A 155 -8.06 -20.09 6.43
CA CYS A 155 -8.09 -20.28 7.88
C CYS A 155 -9.53 -20.46 8.41
N ALA A 156 -10.50 -19.69 7.89
CA ALA A 156 -11.92 -19.86 8.23
C ALA A 156 -12.44 -21.28 7.86
N GLU A 157 -12.10 -21.77 6.66
CA GLU A 157 -12.47 -23.11 6.19
C GLU A 157 -11.88 -24.23 7.06
N MET A 158 -10.76 -23.97 7.75
CA MET A 158 -10.07 -24.93 8.60
C MET A 158 -10.29 -24.69 10.11
N GLY A 159 -11.03 -23.65 10.47
CA GLY A 159 -11.26 -23.29 11.89
C GLY A 159 -10.02 -22.71 12.57
N ILE A 160 -9.00 -22.30 11.84
CA ILE A 160 -7.76 -21.70 12.36
C ILE A 160 -7.99 -20.20 12.61
N PRO A 161 -7.73 -19.69 13.82
CA PRO A 161 -7.81 -18.26 14.11
C PRO A 161 -6.72 -17.47 13.38
N VAL A 162 -7.01 -16.21 13.06
CA VAL A 162 -6.07 -15.27 12.45
C VAL A 162 -5.85 -14.08 13.38
N MET A 163 -4.59 -13.70 13.56
CA MET A 163 -4.17 -12.50 14.29
C MET A 163 -3.49 -11.55 13.34
N VAL A 164 -3.99 -10.32 13.21
CA VAL A 164 -3.38 -9.25 12.42
C VAL A 164 -2.66 -8.29 13.36
N LEU A 165 -1.37 -8.10 13.14
CA LEU A 165 -0.56 -7.09 13.81
C LEU A 165 -0.66 -5.81 12.99
N ASP A 166 -1.37 -4.81 13.52
CA ASP A 166 -1.73 -3.64 12.72
C ASP A 166 -0.55 -2.70 12.48
N ARG A 167 -0.59 -2.01 11.34
CA ARG A 167 0.43 -1.07 10.87
C ARG A 167 -0.20 0.19 10.31
N PRO A 168 0.52 1.34 10.31
CA PRO A 168 0.01 2.60 9.74
C PRO A 168 -0.40 2.45 8.27
N ASN A 169 -1.52 3.07 7.90
CA ASN A 169 -1.77 3.34 6.49
C ASN A 169 -0.88 4.53 6.08
N PRO A 170 0.03 4.38 5.10
CA PRO A 170 0.98 5.44 4.75
C PRO A 170 0.32 6.68 4.14
N LEU A 171 -0.92 6.55 3.64
CA LEU A 171 -1.74 7.64 3.12
C LEU A 171 -2.64 8.27 4.20
N GLY A 172 -2.48 7.89 5.45
CA GLY A 172 -3.38 8.27 6.54
C GLY A 172 -4.70 7.51 6.51
N GLY A 173 -5.59 7.83 7.45
CA GLY A 173 -6.89 7.19 7.60
C GLY A 173 -8.08 8.01 7.07
N ARG A 174 -7.84 9.20 6.49
CA ARG A 174 -8.93 10.10 6.03
C ARG A 174 -9.13 10.08 4.53
N LYS A 175 -8.06 9.90 3.74
CA LYS A 175 -8.15 9.93 2.28
C LYS A 175 -8.80 8.66 1.74
N VAL A 176 -9.91 8.85 1.04
CA VAL A 176 -10.68 7.80 0.35
C VAL A 176 -10.97 8.28 -1.05
N GLU A 177 -10.53 7.53 -2.07
CA GLU A 177 -10.68 7.92 -3.48
C GLU A 177 -10.93 6.71 -4.37
N GLY A 178 -11.68 6.93 -5.43
CA GLY A 178 -11.92 5.94 -6.47
C GLY A 178 -13.22 5.18 -6.30
N SER A 179 -13.70 4.60 -7.40
CA SER A 179 -14.92 3.79 -7.39
C SER A 179 -14.70 2.44 -6.71
N LEU A 180 -15.77 1.86 -6.19
CA LEU A 180 -15.79 0.46 -5.74
C LEU A 180 -15.56 -0.51 -6.90
N VAL A 181 -15.02 -1.69 -6.61
CA VAL A 181 -14.95 -2.78 -7.59
C VAL A 181 -16.35 -3.22 -7.99
N ARG A 182 -16.59 -3.26 -9.29
CA ARG A 182 -17.87 -3.71 -9.86
C ARG A 182 -17.87 -5.23 -10.08
N ASP A 183 -19.05 -5.82 -10.12
CA ASP A 183 -19.21 -7.24 -10.43
C ASP A 183 -18.59 -7.57 -11.79
N GLY A 184 -17.89 -8.70 -11.87
CA GLY A 184 -17.13 -9.11 -13.06
C GLY A 184 -15.68 -8.60 -13.10
N PHE A 185 -15.28 -7.63 -12.25
CA PHE A 185 -13.90 -7.09 -12.20
C PHE A 185 -13.11 -7.52 -10.97
N HIS A 186 -13.69 -8.34 -10.12
CA HIS A 186 -12.97 -8.91 -8.98
C HIS A 186 -11.78 -9.76 -9.45
N SER A 187 -10.62 -9.50 -8.90
CA SER A 187 -9.37 -10.17 -9.25
C SER A 187 -8.37 -10.06 -8.09
N PHE A 188 -7.21 -10.70 -8.19
CA PHE A 188 -6.18 -10.59 -7.15
C PHE A 188 -5.69 -9.15 -6.93
N VAL A 189 -5.73 -8.29 -7.94
CA VAL A 189 -5.37 -6.86 -7.86
C VAL A 189 -6.57 -5.95 -7.52
N SER A 190 -7.77 -6.51 -7.37
CA SER A 190 -8.99 -5.80 -6.97
C SER A 190 -9.98 -6.80 -6.37
N GLN A 191 -9.59 -7.42 -5.25
CA GLN A 191 -10.32 -8.54 -4.69
C GLN A 191 -11.60 -8.11 -3.97
N TYR A 192 -11.57 -6.95 -3.32
CA TYR A 192 -12.62 -6.48 -2.42
C TYR A 192 -13.38 -5.29 -3.01
N LYS A 193 -14.66 -5.19 -2.66
CA LYS A 193 -15.55 -4.07 -3.04
C LYS A 193 -15.25 -2.85 -2.17
N ILE A 194 -14.06 -2.27 -2.36
CA ILE A 194 -13.56 -1.07 -1.67
C ILE A 194 -13.08 -0.04 -2.70
N PRO A 195 -12.95 1.25 -2.34
CA PRO A 195 -12.37 2.29 -3.21
C PRO A 195 -10.91 2.01 -3.56
N TYR A 196 -10.37 2.74 -4.52
CA TYR A 196 -8.98 2.56 -4.96
C TYR A 196 -8.00 2.95 -3.83
N ILE A 197 -8.26 4.06 -3.12
CA ILE A 197 -7.67 4.40 -1.82
C ILE A 197 -8.78 4.25 -0.78
N TYR A 198 -8.58 3.45 0.25
CA TYR A 198 -9.64 3.00 1.14
C TYR A 198 -9.57 3.57 2.57
N GLY A 199 -8.50 4.30 2.96
CA GLY A 199 -8.41 5.05 4.20
C GLY A 199 -8.53 4.21 5.50
N LEU A 200 -8.20 2.94 5.45
CA LEU A 200 -8.21 2.03 6.61
C LEU A 200 -6.80 1.49 6.85
N THR A 201 -6.48 1.15 8.11
CA THR A 201 -5.33 0.31 8.40
C THR A 201 -5.60 -1.12 7.94
N VAL A 202 -4.55 -1.95 7.87
CA VAL A 202 -4.72 -3.35 7.47
C VAL A 202 -5.57 -4.13 8.48
N GLY A 203 -5.48 -3.78 9.78
CA GLY A 203 -6.32 -4.36 10.83
C GLY A 203 -7.78 -3.96 10.73
N GLU A 204 -8.06 -2.68 10.47
CA GLU A 204 -9.42 -2.18 10.22
C GLU A 204 -10.03 -2.82 8.98
N LEU A 205 -9.25 -2.92 7.89
CA LEU A 205 -9.67 -3.56 6.65
C LEU A 205 -9.94 -5.06 6.85
N ALA A 206 -9.11 -5.77 7.63
CA ALA A 206 -9.34 -7.17 7.96
C ALA A 206 -10.68 -7.38 8.68
N ARG A 207 -11.02 -6.51 9.64
CA ARG A 207 -12.34 -6.52 10.32
C ARG A 207 -13.48 -6.33 9.31
N MET A 208 -13.36 -5.32 8.44
CA MET A 208 -14.36 -5.03 7.42
C MET A 208 -14.55 -6.22 6.45
N ILE A 209 -13.46 -6.78 5.92
CA ILE A 209 -13.51 -7.96 5.04
C ILE A 209 -14.23 -9.13 5.72
N ASN A 210 -13.94 -9.36 6.99
CA ASN A 210 -14.50 -10.45 7.78
C ASN A 210 -15.99 -10.26 8.05
N ASP A 211 -16.39 -9.06 8.46
CA ASP A 211 -17.76 -8.80 8.94
C ASP A 211 -18.76 -8.50 7.81
N GLU A 212 -18.31 -7.82 6.75
CA GLU A 212 -19.13 -7.54 5.56
C GLU A 212 -19.17 -8.75 4.60
N GLY A 213 -18.56 -9.89 4.96
CA GLY A 213 -18.60 -11.12 4.16
C GLY A 213 -17.94 -10.98 2.79
N MET A 214 -16.88 -10.16 2.70
CA MET A 214 -16.19 -9.92 1.44
C MET A 214 -15.34 -11.10 0.98
N ASN A 215 -15.01 -12.04 1.88
CA ASN A 215 -14.37 -13.31 1.52
C ASN A 215 -15.39 -14.26 0.90
N ARG A 216 -15.13 -14.69 -0.33
CA ARG A 216 -15.96 -15.63 -1.07
C ARG A 216 -15.40 -17.04 -0.97
N GLY A 217 -16.26 -18.04 -0.77
CA GLY A 217 -15.88 -19.45 -0.84
C GLY A 217 -15.38 -19.86 -2.23
N GLN A 218 -14.66 -20.99 -2.30
CA GLN A 218 -14.08 -21.50 -3.55
C GLN A 218 -15.10 -21.78 -4.68
N ASN A 219 -16.38 -21.94 -4.34
CA ASN A 219 -17.44 -22.29 -5.27
C ASN A 219 -18.11 -21.08 -5.94
N GLY A 220 -17.55 -19.87 -5.81
CA GLY A 220 -18.16 -18.65 -6.35
C GLY A 220 -19.48 -18.26 -5.68
N LYS A 221 -19.99 -19.07 -4.74
CA LYS A 221 -21.13 -18.70 -3.90
C LYS A 221 -20.67 -17.68 -2.88
N LEU A 222 -21.44 -16.59 -2.79
CA LEU A 222 -21.25 -15.47 -1.87
C LEU A 222 -21.58 -15.84 -0.41
N GLU A 223 -21.18 -17.01 0.07
CA GLU A 223 -21.33 -17.30 1.47
C GLU A 223 -20.21 -16.59 2.23
N PRO A 224 -20.57 -15.66 3.14
CA PRO A 224 -19.59 -14.93 3.92
C PRO A 224 -18.84 -15.91 4.83
N LEU A 225 -17.57 -16.12 4.53
CA LEU A 225 -16.68 -16.88 5.40
C LEU A 225 -16.11 -15.94 6.47
N LYS A 226 -16.43 -16.21 7.72
CA LYS A 226 -15.88 -15.48 8.87
C LYS A 226 -14.83 -16.34 9.58
N CYS A 227 -13.60 -15.82 9.69
CA CYS A 227 -12.59 -16.42 10.55
C CYS A 227 -12.68 -15.85 11.98
N LYS A 228 -12.10 -16.56 12.94
CA LYS A 228 -11.85 -16.02 14.29
C LYS A 228 -10.71 -15.01 14.17
N LEU A 229 -11.06 -13.74 14.04
CA LEU A 229 -10.11 -12.66 13.82
C LEU A 229 -9.80 -11.94 15.13
N THR A 230 -8.50 -11.71 15.38
CA THR A 230 -7.99 -10.80 16.41
C THR A 230 -7.13 -9.75 15.72
N VAL A 231 -7.33 -8.48 16.02
CA VAL A 231 -6.44 -7.40 15.61
C VAL A 231 -5.68 -6.91 16.83
N VAL A 232 -4.35 -6.90 16.77
CA VAL A 232 -3.51 -6.24 17.77
C VAL A 232 -3.30 -4.81 17.27
N PRO A 233 -3.93 -3.82 17.92
CA PRO A 233 -3.86 -2.44 17.44
C PRO A 233 -2.46 -1.85 17.67
N MET A 234 -2.15 -0.82 16.91
CA MET A 234 -1.04 0.08 17.19
C MET A 234 -1.32 0.92 18.43
N GLU A 235 -0.29 1.53 18.98
CA GLU A 235 -0.42 2.62 19.96
C GLU A 235 0.16 3.91 19.38
N GLY A 236 -0.53 5.03 19.60
CA GLY A 236 -0.09 6.37 19.21
C GLY A 236 -0.32 6.75 17.74
N TRP A 237 -0.93 5.91 16.91
CA TRP A 237 -1.32 6.28 15.57
C TRP A 237 -2.69 6.97 15.55
N GLU A 238 -2.77 8.05 14.78
CA GLU A 238 -3.99 8.80 14.55
C GLU A 238 -4.28 8.88 13.05
N ARG A 239 -5.56 9.01 12.69
CA ARG A 239 -6.01 8.95 11.30
C ARG A 239 -5.46 10.06 10.40
N ASP A 240 -5.01 11.17 10.99
CA ASP A 240 -4.41 12.32 10.28
C ASP A 240 -2.93 12.10 9.93
N MET A 241 -2.28 11.11 10.55
CA MET A 241 -0.87 10.84 10.35
C MET A 241 -0.62 10.19 8.99
N LEU A 242 0.23 10.79 8.17
CA LEU A 242 0.94 10.11 7.10
C LEU A 242 2.08 9.25 7.70
N PHE A 243 2.69 8.37 6.91
CA PHE A 243 3.72 7.49 7.46
C PHE A 243 4.87 8.24 8.13
N ASN A 244 5.35 9.34 7.54
CA ASN A 244 6.48 10.11 8.08
C ASN A 244 6.17 10.75 9.45
N ASP A 245 4.90 10.96 9.78
CA ASP A 245 4.48 11.52 11.07
C ASP A 245 4.59 10.49 12.20
N THR A 246 4.68 9.21 11.86
CA THR A 246 4.70 8.10 12.83
C THR A 246 6.02 7.94 13.56
N GLY A 247 7.11 8.52 13.02
CA GLY A 247 8.47 8.30 13.51
C GLY A 247 9.01 6.88 13.31
N LEU A 248 8.29 6.01 12.59
CA LEU A 248 8.73 4.66 12.25
C LEU A 248 9.70 4.69 11.05
N PRO A 249 10.69 3.79 11.00
CA PRO A 249 11.51 3.63 9.82
C PRO A 249 10.68 3.02 8.68
N TRP A 250 10.80 3.59 7.47
CA TRP A 250 10.22 2.97 6.28
C TRP A 250 11.08 1.79 5.84
N ILE A 251 10.47 0.62 5.81
CA ILE A 251 11.06 -0.56 5.18
C ILE A 251 10.27 -0.86 3.92
N LEU A 252 10.96 -0.85 2.78
CA LEU A 252 10.33 -1.05 1.50
C LEU A 252 9.52 -2.37 1.48
N PRO A 253 8.20 -2.31 1.24
CA PRO A 253 7.37 -3.50 1.14
C PRO A 253 7.56 -4.22 -0.19
N SER A 254 8.08 -3.50 -1.20
CA SER A 254 8.46 -4.03 -2.51
C SER A 254 9.58 -3.20 -3.13
N PRO A 255 10.32 -3.74 -4.13
CA PRO A 255 11.47 -3.07 -4.74
C PRO A 255 11.17 -1.69 -5.34
N ASN A 256 9.92 -1.44 -5.76
CA ASN A 256 9.51 -0.18 -6.38
C ASN A 256 8.84 0.80 -5.41
N ILE A 257 8.80 0.51 -4.11
CA ILE A 257 8.29 1.42 -3.06
C ILE A 257 9.41 1.72 -2.04
N PRO A 258 10.50 2.38 -2.47
CA PRO A 258 11.69 2.58 -1.63
C PRO A 258 11.49 3.57 -0.48
N TYR A 259 10.52 4.47 -0.57
CA TYR A 259 10.24 5.51 0.42
C TYR A 259 8.74 5.61 0.69
N ALA A 260 8.36 6.16 1.84
CA ALA A 260 6.97 6.34 2.22
C ALA A 260 6.20 7.22 1.23
N GLU A 261 6.84 8.27 0.69
CA GLU A 261 6.25 9.14 -0.34
C GLU A 261 5.93 8.38 -1.63
N THR A 262 6.66 7.30 -1.91
CA THR A 262 6.37 6.46 -3.08
C THR A 262 5.04 5.72 -2.92
N ALA A 263 4.63 5.40 -1.68
CA ALA A 263 3.31 4.84 -1.41
C ALA A 263 2.18 5.82 -1.79
N ILE A 264 2.40 7.14 -1.61
CA ILE A 264 1.47 8.20 -2.04
C ILE A 264 1.46 8.31 -3.58
N CYS A 265 2.62 8.17 -4.22
CA CYS A 265 2.76 8.24 -5.68
C CYS A 265 2.17 7.01 -6.39
N TYR A 266 2.16 5.85 -5.76
CA TYR A 266 1.68 4.60 -6.37
C TYR A 266 0.24 4.70 -6.92
N PRO A 267 -0.78 5.13 -6.15
CA PRO A 267 -2.14 5.28 -6.67
C PRO A 267 -2.30 6.39 -7.70
N SER A 268 -1.33 7.31 -7.77
CA SER A 268 -1.36 8.46 -8.70
C SER A 268 -0.86 8.12 -10.11
N ALA A 269 -0.12 7.01 -10.26
CA ALA A 269 0.50 6.63 -11.54
C ALA A 269 0.24 5.16 -11.91
N GLY A 270 -0.17 4.31 -10.95
CA GLY A 270 -0.27 2.87 -11.13
C GLY A 270 -1.18 2.45 -12.28
N LEU A 271 -2.35 3.08 -12.44
CA LEU A 271 -3.26 2.79 -13.55
C LEU A 271 -2.65 3.18 -14.92
N CYS A 272 -1.91 4.30 -14.99
CA CYS A 272 -1.16 4.65 -16.19
C CYS A 272 -0.08 3.60 -16.50
N GLY A 273 0.59 3.09 -15.47
CA GLY A 273 1.60 2.05 -15.58
C GLY A 273 1.07 0.73 -16.15
N GLU A 274 -0.22 0.42 -15.96
CA GLU A 274 -0.84 -0.74 -16.57
C GLU A 274 -0.89 -0.65 -18.12
N MET A 275 -0.84 0.58 -18.66
CA MET A 275 -0.70 0.82 -20.10
C MET A 275 0.77 0.83 -20.50
N TYR A 276 1.46 -0.29 -20.33
CA TYR A 276 2.91 -0.50 -20.37
C TYR A 276 3.67 0.22 -21.51
N ASN A 277 3.05 0.33 -22.70
CA ASN A 277 3.66 0.96 -23.88
C ASN A 277 3.32 2.45 -24.04
N TYR A 278 2.73 3.08 -23.03
CA TYR A 278 2.25 4.45 -23.13
C TYR A 278 3.27 5.44 -22.55
N LEU A 279 3.36 5.54 -21.25
CA LEU A 279 4.31 6.42 -20.55
C LEU A 279 5.13 5.60 -19.56
N ASN A 280 6.39 5.94 -19.35
CA ASN A 280 7.16 5.48 -18.20
C ASN A 280 6.71 6.28 -16.98
N ILE A 281 6.42 5.56 -15.90
CA ILE A 281 5.99 6.12 -14.61
C ILE A 281 7.13 6.14 -13.57
N GLY A 282 8.39 6.26 -14.02
CA GLY A 282 9.56 6.26 -13.15
C GLY A 282 10.11 4.87 -12.82
N ILE A 283 9.47 3.79 -13.28
CA ILE A 283 9.97 2.43 -13.09
C ILE A 283 11.25 2.24 -13.92
N GLY A 284 12.27 1.66 -13.28
CA GLY A 284 13.62 1.55 -13.84
C GLY A 284 14.49 2.78 -13.60
N TYR A 285 13.99 3.75 -12.84
CA TYR A 285 14.70 4.96 -12.40
C TYR A 285 14.52 5.16 -10.89
N THR A 286 15.19 6.15 -10.32
CA THR A 286 15.20 6.43 -8.87
C THR A 286 13.90 7.08 -8.35
N LEU A 287 12.93 7.35 -9.21
CA LEU A 287 11.66 8.03 -8.89
C LEU A 287 10.45 7.18 -9.31
N PRO A 288 10.32 5.93 -8.81
CA PRO A 288 9.20 5.08 -9.18
C PRO A 288 7.86 5.75 -8.81
N PHE A 289 6.92 5.69 -9.75
CA PHE A 289 5.57 6.27 -9.69
C PHE A 289 5.51 7.81 -9.60
N ALA A 290 6.63 8.52 -9.50
CA ALA A 290 6.65 9.98 -9.29
C ALA A 290 6.81 10.80 -10.59
N THR A 291 6.84 10.15 -11.75
CA THR A 291 7.06 10.80 -13.04
C THR A 291 6.15 10.24 -14.13
N PHE A 292 5.98 11.02 -15.22
CA PHE A 292 5.37 10.55 -16.45
C PHE A 292 6.23 11.03 -17.61
N ALA A 293 6.87 10.12 -18.34
CA ALA A 293 7.86 10.47 -19.35
C ALA A 293 7.89 9.47 -20.52
N GLU A 294 8.30 9.95 -21.69
CA GLU A 294 8.55 9.12 -22.87
C GLU A 294 9.50 9.87 -23.84
N GLN A 295 10.08 9.15 -24.83
CA GLN A 295 11.02 9.73 -25.79
C GLN A 295 10.39 10.83 -26.67
N TRP A 296 9.10 10.70 -27.00
CA TRP A 296 8.36 11.60 -27.87
C TRP A 296 7.71 12.77 -27.13
N VAL A 297 7.84 12.86 -25.82
CA VAL A 297 7.28 13.95 -25.00
C VAL A 297 8.20 15.16 -25.06
N ASP A 298 7.64 16.33 -25.25
CA ASP A 298 8.24 17.62 -24.98
C ASP A 298 7.88 18.02 -23.55
N ALA A 299 8.87 18.02 -22.66
CA ALA A 299 8.66 18.20 -21.23
C ALA A 299 8.06 19.56 -20.88
N ASP A 300 8.51 20.63 -21.57
CA ASP A 300 8.04 21.99 -21.29
C ASP A 300 6.60 22.16 -21.76
N LYS A 301 6.24 21.70 -22.96
CA LYS A 301 4.85 21.74 -23.43
C LYS A 301 3.91 20.92 -22.55
N LEU A 302 4.35 19.75 -22.09
CA LEU A 302 3.54 18.94 -21.20
C LEU A 302 3.32 19.63 -19.86
N LYS A 303 4.39 20.20 -19.28
CA LYS A 303 4.30 20.96 -18.02
C LYS A 303 3.36 22.16 -18.15
N ASP A 304 3.55 23.01 -19.17
CA ASP A 304 2.72 24.20 -19.40
C ASP A 304 1.25 23.83 -19.57
N LYS A 305 0.99 22.70 -20.25
CA LYS A 305 -0.37 22.19 -20.43
C LYS A 305 -0.99 21.74 -19.12
N LEU A 306 -0.24 21.02 -18.28
CA LEU A 306 -0.70 20.57 -16.96
C LEU A 306 -0.91 21.74 -15.99
N ASP A 307 -0.03 22.74 -16.01
CA ASP A 307 -0.20 23.96 -15.22
C ASP A 307 -1.50 24.70 -15.60
N SER A 308 -1.87 24.71 -16.89
CA SER A 308 -3.10 25.34 -17.37
C SER A 308 -4.39 24.70 -16.83
N TYR A 309 -4.32 23.48 -16.31
CA TYR A 309 -5.49 22.81 -15.68
C TYR A 309 -5.72 23.24 -14.23
N HIS A 310 -4.74 23.88 -13.58
CA HIS A 310 -4.82 24.30 -12.18
C HIS A 310 -5.29 23.17 -11.26
N VAL A 311 -4.68 21.97 -11.40
CA VAL A 311 -5.05 20.79 -10.61
C VAL A 311 -4.81 21.09 -9.13
N PRO A 312 -5.85 21.03 -8.27
CA PRO A 312 -5.72 21.40 -6.87
C PRO A 312 -4.65 20.56 -6.15
N GLY A 313 -3.78 21.22 -5.37
CA GLY A 313 -2.77 20.56 -4.56
C GLY A 313 -1.64 19.86 -5.30
N VAL A 314 -1.50 20.05 -6.62
CA VAL A 314 -0.47 19.41 -7.45
C VAL A 314 0.39 20.46 -8.14
N ALA A 315 1.71 20.29 -8.05
CA ALA A 315 2.69 21.08 -8.80
C ALA A 315 3.51 20.19 -9.73
N TRP A 316 3.95 20.74 -10.83
CA TRP A 316 4.67 20.03 -11.88
C TRP A 316 6.04 20.66 -12.15
N ARG A 317 7.04 19.80 -12.42
CA ARG A 317 8.33 20.25 -12.98
C ARG A 317 8.70 19.38 -14.17
N THR A 318 9.48 19.91 -15.08
CA THR A 318 10.10 19.13 -16.15
C THR A 318 11.15 18.19 -15.61
N ILE A 319 11.28 17.01 -16.23
CA ILE A 319 12.31 16.04 -15.93
C ILE A 319 12.82 15.36 -17.19
N HIS A 320 14.12 15.05 -17.20
CA HIS A 320 14.80 14.31 -18.26
C HIS A 320 15.65 13.23 -17.60
N TYR A 321 15.54 11.97 -18.04
CA TYR A 321 16.30 10.89 -17.44
C TYR A 321 16.43 9.68 -18.37
N GLN A 322 17.35 8.77 -18.02
CA GLN A 322 17.53 7.49 -18.69
C GLN A 322 17.22 6.38 -17.68
N PRO A 323 16.15 5.59 -17.88
CA PRO A 323 15.92 4.39 -17.06
C PRO A 323 17.08 3.40 -17.23
N ILE A 324 17.45 2.70 -16.15
CA ILE A 324 18.51 1.68 -16.18
C ILE A 324 17.96 0.28 -16.47
N SER A 325 16.63 0.11 -16.42
CA SER A 325 15.96 -1.16 -16.69
C SER A 325 14.59 -0.95 -17.36
N GLY A 326 13.99 -2.05 -17.84
CA GLY A 326 12.69 -2.04 -18.50
C GLY A 326 12.74 -1.63 -19.97
N ARG A 327 11.57 -1.34 -20.56
CA ARG A 327 11.38 -1.05 -22.00
C ARG A 327 12.24 0.11 -22.53
N LEU A 328 12.49 1.10 -21.70
CA LEU A 328 13.20 2.33 -22.05
C LEU A 328 14.62 2.39 -21.48
N ALA A 329 15.19 1.24 -21.08
CA ALA A 329 16.56 1.20 -20.56
C ALA A 329 17.57 1.86 -21.50
N GLY A 330 18.38 2.78 -20.95
CA GLY A 330 19.42 3.51 -21.70
C GLY A 330 18.90 4.56 -22.68
N LYS A 331 17.60 4.77 -22.81
CA LYS A 331 17.01 5.78 -23.69
C LYS A 331 16.73 7.07 -22.91
N LEU A 332 17.13 8.20 -23.47
CA LEU A 332 16.78 9.50 -22.90
C LEU A 332 15.29 9.76 -23.11
N ILE A 333 14.57 9.97 -22.02
CA ILE A 333 13.14 10.28 -22.01
C ILE A 333 12.88 11.61 -21.31
N HIS A 334 11.76 12.22 -21.66
CA HIS A 334 11.38 13.56 -21.25
C HIS A 334 9.95 13.54 -20.71
N GLY A 335 9.66 14.40 -19.74
CA GLY A 335 8.32 14.47 -19.19
C GLY A 335 8.22 15.33 -17.96
N VAL A 336 7.32 14.95 -17.05
CA VAL A 336 7.07 15.70 -15.82
C VAL A 336 7.26 14.83 -14.60
N GLN A 337 7.75 15.45 -13.51
CA GLN A 337 7.64 14.99 -12.14
C GLN A 337 6.58 15.84 -11.47
N TYR A 338 5.77 15.22 -10.58
CA TYR A 338 4.75 15.92 -9.83
C TYR A 338 5.02 15.87 -8.33
N PHE A 339 4.44 16.84 -7.61
CA PHE A 339 4.52 16.99 -6.17
C PHE A 339 3.15 17.35 -5.62
N TYR A 340 2.81 16.81 -4.47
CA TYR A 340 1.63 17.23 -3.73
C TYR A 340 2.00 18.38 -2.80
N THR A 341 1.57 19.59 -3.16
CA THR A 341 1.74 20.82 -2.37
C THR A 341 0.65 20.98 -1.32
N ASP A 342 -0.49 20.34 -1.55
CA ASP A 342 -1.59 20.20 -0.61
C ASP A 342 -2.21 18.80 -0.80
N PHE A 343 -1.87 17.89 0.11
CA PHE A 343 -2.32 16.50 0.03
C PHE A 343 -3.84 16.37 0.21
N GLU A 344 -4.44 17.21 1.05
CA GLU A 344 -5.88 17.16 1.32
C GLU A 344 -6.70 17.67 0.12
N ALA A 345 -6.26 18.75 -0.51
CA ALA A 345 -6.93 19.32 -1.68
C ALA A 345 -6.78 18.46 -2.94
N ALA A 346 -5.68 17.68 -3.04
CA ALA A 346 -5.40 16.88 -4.22
C ALA A 346 -6.32 15.64 -4.29
N THR A 347 -6.87 15.36 -5.49
CA THR A 347 -7.44 14.06 -5.82
C THR A 347 -6.33 13.23 -6.48
N ILE A 348 -5.54 12.55 -5.66
CA ILE A 348 -4.26 11.96 -6.08
C ILE A 348 -4.43 10.87 -7.15
N THR A 349 -5.52 10.11 -7.11
CA THR A 349 -5.80 9.05 -8.09
C THR A 349 -6.14 9.59 -9.48
N LEU A 350 -6.61 10.85 -9.59
CA LEU A 350 -6.91 11.50 -10.87
C LEU A 350 -5.69 12.14 -11.53
N THR A 351 -4.58 12.30 -10.83
CA THR A 351 -3.32 12.89 -11.34
C THR A 351 -2.90 12.29 -12.69
N GLN A 352 -2.90 10.96 -12.78
CA GLN A 352 -2.55 10.24 -14.01
C GLN A 352 -3.52 10.51 -15.17
N PHE A 353 -4.78 10.72 -14.90
CA PHE A 353 -5.77 11.02 -15.96
C PHE A 353 -5.63 12.45 -16.48
N TYR A 354 -5.24 13.41 -15.64
CA TYR A 354 -4.86 14.75 -16.11
C TYR A 354 -3.64 14.69 -17.05
N VAL A 355 -2.64 13.88 -16.72
CA VAL A 355 -1.48 13.67 -17.61
C VAL A 355 -1.91 13.01 -18.92
N MET A 356 -2.74 11.97 -18.87
CA MET A 356 -3.25 11.31 -20.08
C MET A 356 -4.07 12.28 -20.96
N GLN A 357 -4.89 13.14 -20.34
CA GLN A 357 -5.64 14.19 -21.05
C GLN A 357 -4.70 15.18 -21.73
N ALA A 358 -3.68 15.68 -21.02
CA ALA A 358 -2.68 16.61 -21.58
C ALA A 358 -1.93 15.98 -22.76
N VAL A 359 -1.51 14.73 -22.61
CA VAL A 359 -0.85 13.96 -23.69
C VAL A 359 -1.77 13.79 -24.90
N TRP A 360 -3.05 13.51 -24.70
CA TRP A 360 -4.01 13.44 -25.80
C TRP A 360 -4.19 14.80 -26.49
N GLU A 361 -4.32 15.88 -25.74
CA GLU A 361 -4.49 17.22 -26.31
C GLU A 361 -3.28 17.65 -27.13
N LEU A 362 -2.06 17.35 -26.66
CA LEU A 362 -0.81 17.73 -27.32
C LEU A 362 -0.42 16.79 -28.47
N TYR A 363 -0.54 15.48 -28.28
CA TYR A 363 0.08 14.49 -29.17
C TYR A 363 -0.92 13.54 -29.84
N LYS A 364 -2.22 13.63 -29.50
CA LYS A 364 -3.28 12.73 -30.00
C LYS A 364 -3.03 11.25 -29.72
N LYS A 365 -2.28 10.95 -28.64
CA LYS A 365 -1.99 9.58 -28.21
C LYS A 365 -3.00 9.14 -27.15
N ASN A 366 -3.81 8.13 -27.48
CA ASN A 366 -4.81 7.56 -26.62
C ASN A 366 -4.45 6.09 -26.31
N PRO A 367 -4.12 5.73 -25.06
CA PRO A 367 -3.71 4.38 -24.72
C PRO A 367 -4.87 3.36 -24.79
N PHE A 368 -6.11 3.84 -24.82
CA PHE A 368 -7.31 3.00 -24.87
C PHE A 368 -7.78 2.71 -26.30
N SER A 369 -7.14 3.31 -27.32
CA SER A 369 -7.52 3.11 -28.73
C SER A 369 -6.84 1.88 -29.32
N GLY A 370 -7.56 1.19 -30.24
CA GLY A 370 -7.03 0.03 -30.96
C GLY A 370 -7.01 -1.26 -30.13
N ALA A 371 -6.36 -2.31 -30.65
CA ALA A 371 -6.15 -3.56 -29.94
C ALA A 371 -5.06 -3.35 -28.86
N ASN A 372 -5.45 -3.43 -27.59
CA ASN A 372 -4.56 -3.30 -26.46
C ASN A 372 -4.74 -4.50 -25.53
N ASP A 373 -3.73 -5.36 -25.49
CA ASP A 373 -3.67 -6.57 -24.65
C ASP A 373 -3.69 -6.25 -23.14
N ARG A 374 -3.28 -5.02 -22.76
CA ARG A 374 -3.25 -4.55 -21.37
C ARG A 374 -4.60 -4.03 -20.85
N LEU A 375 -5.57 -3.77 -21.75
CA LEU A 375 -6.86 -3.18 -21.38
C LEU A 375 -7.62 -4.04 -20.34
N SER A 376 -7.56 -5.36 -20.48
CA SER A 376 -8.15 -6.29 -19.51
C SER A 376 -7.52 -6.13 -18.11
N MET A 377 -6.20 -5.97 -18.02
CA MET A 377 -5.51 -5.77 -16.75
C MET A 377 -5.82 -4.39 -16.18
N PHE A 378 -5.79 -3.33 -16.99
CA PHE A 378 -6.22 -1.99 -16.57
C PHE A 378 -7.61 -2.03 -15.92
N ASN A 379 -8.59 -2.66 -16.58
CA ASN A 379 -9.95 -2.76 -16.07
C ASN A 379 -10.05 -3.55 -14.76
N LYS A 380 -9.23 -4.60 -14.59
CA LYS A 380 -9.14 -5.36 -13.34
C LYS A 380 -8.54 -4.50 -12.22
N VAL A 381 -7.45 -3.77 -12.47
CA VAL A 381 -6.83 -2.88 -11.48
C VAL A 381 -7.76 -1.72 -11.15
N CYS A 382 -8.41 -1.13 -12.16
CA CYS A 382 -9.40 -0.06 -11.99
C CYS A 382 -10.66 -0.55 -11.26
N GLY A 383 -10.99 -1.84 -11.33
CA GLY A 383 -12.18 -2.45 -10.76
C GLY A 383 -13.46 -2.21 -11.58
N THR A 384 -13.33 -1.71 -12.80
CA THR A 384 -14.43 -1.37 -13.71
C THR A 384 -13.90 -1.14 -15.13
N ASP A 385 -14.74 -1.34 -16.14
CA ASP A 385 -14.45 -0.96 -17.52
C ASP A 385 -15.04 0.42 -17.90
N PHE A 386 -15.81 1.04 -17.01
CA PHE A 386 -16.41 2.36 -17.27
C PHE A 386 -15.35 3.40 -17.59
N VAL A 387 -14.27 3.43 -16.81
CA VAL A 387 -13.19 4.44 -16.96
C VAL A 387 -12.50 4.26 -18.31
N SER A 388 -12.07 3.07 -18.67
CA SER A 388 -11.42 2.83 -19.97
C SER A 388 -12.32 3.13 -21.15
N LYS A 389 -13.63 2.79 -21.05
CA LYS A 389 -14.61 3.09 -22.10
C LYS A 389 -14.88 4.59 -22.19
N LYS A 390 -15.27 5.24 -21.07
CA LYS A 390 -15.69 6.64 -21.09
C LYS A 390 -14.51 7.59 -21.30
N PHE A 391 -13.44 7.44 -20.50
CA PHE A 391 -12.24 8.25 -20.67
C PHE A 391 -11.56 7.97 -22.02
N GLY A 392 -11.50 6.70 -22.44
CA GLY A 392 -10.94 6.33 -23.74
C GLY A 392 -11.65 6.95 -24.94
N GLN A 393 -12.94 7.30 -24.82
CA GLN A 393 -13.70 8.00 -25.85
C GLN A 393 -13.43 9.51 -25.88
N THR A 394 -13.33 10.14 -24.71
CA THR A 394 -13.33 11.61 -24.59
C THR A 394 -11.99 12.19 -24.18
N MET A 395 -11.15 11.40 -23.50
CA MET A 395 -9.89 11.83 -22.87
C MET A 395 -10.06 13.07 -21.98
N LYS A 396 -11.21 13.19 -21.29
CA LYS A 396 -11.53 14.29 -20.38
C LYS A 396 -11.76 13.77 -18.96
N VAL A 397 -11.02 14.30 -18.00
CA VAL A 397 -11.13 13.94 -16.58
C VAL A 397 -12.53 14.27 -16.05
N SER A 398 -13.13 15.38 -16.48
CA SER A 398 -14.50 15.78 -16.10
C SER A 398 -15.55 14.71 -16.37
N ASP A 399 -15.35 13.85 -17.37
CA ASP A 399 -16.31 12.84 -17.78
C ASP A 399 -16.28 11.57 -16.91
N ILE A 400 -15.22 11.41 -16.10
CA ILE A 400 -15.05 10.27 -15.20
C ILE A 400 -15.03 10.65 -13.72
N SER A 401 -14.73 11.91 -13.37
CA SER A 401 -14.54 12.33 -11.98
C SER A 401 -15.78 12.07 -11.10
N GLY A 402 -16.98 12.35 -11.60
CA GLY A 402 -18.22 12.09 -10.89
C GLY A 402 -18.46 10.59 -10.61
N TYR A 403 -18.20 9.72 -11.60
CA TYR A 403 -18.26 8.27 -11.40
C TYR A 403 -17.18 7.79 -10.41
N TRP A 404 -15.97 8.35 -10.53
CA TRP A 404 -14.82 7.97 -9.70
C TRP A 404 -15.05 8.23 -8.22
N SER A 405 -15.81 9.28 -7.87
CA SER A 405 -16.10 9.67 -6.49
C SER A 405 -17.48 9.22 -5.99
N ALA A 406 -18.34 8.64 -6.85
CA ALA A 406 -19.75 8.37 -6.53
C ALA A 406 -19.98 7.49 -5.28
N ASP A 407 -19.09 6.54 -5.03
CA ASP A 407 -19.24 5.59 -3.92
C ASP A 407 -18.51 6.05 -2.63
N VAL A 408 -17.70 7.11 -2.68
CA VAL A 408 -16.76 7.48 -1.61
C VAL A 408 -17.48 7.81 -0.31
N ALA A 409 -18.51 8.66 -0.35
CA ALA A 409 -19.23 9.06 0.86
C ALA A 409 -19.92 7.86 1.56
N ALA A 410 -20.56 6.99 0.78
CA ALA A 410 -21.20 5.78 1.33
C ALA A 410 -20.18 4.81 1.93
N PHE A 411 -19.01 4.68 1.29
CA PHE A 411 -17.95 3.84 1.82
C PHE A 411 -17.37 4.40 3.12
N ILE A 412 -17.14 5.71 3.22
CA ILE A 412 -16.68 6.37 4.45
C ILE A 412 -17.64 6.06 5.59
N GLU A 413 -18.97 6.22 5.40
CA GLU A 413 -19.94 5.92 6.44
C GLU A 413 -19.90 4.43 6.85
N LEU A 414 -19.81 3.52 5.90
CA LEU A 414 -19.70 2.09 6.17
C LEU A 414 -18.42 1.77 6.96
N SER A 415 -17.30 2.36 6.57
CA SER A 415 -15.98 2.07 7.14
C SER A 415 -15.83 2.51 8.59
N LYS A 416 -16.57 3.53 9.05
CA LYS A 416 -16.54 4.03 10.45
C LYS A 416 -16.79 2.94 11.48
N LYS A 417 -17.58 1.91 11.16
CA LYS A 417 -17.84 0.76 12.05
C LYS A 417 -16.57 -0.01 12.43
N TYR A 418 -15.54 0.09 11.60
CA TYR A 418 -14.29 -0.70 11.69
C TYR A 418 -13.13 0.09 12.23
N TYR A 419 -13.29 1.40 12.45
CA TYR A 419 -12.26 2.25 12.99
C TYR A 419 -11.81 1.75 14.37
N ILE A 420 -10.51 1.70 14.54
CA ILE A 420 -9.83 1.34 15.79
C ILE A 420 -9.22 2.61 16.41
N TYR A 421 -8.90 3.59 15.56
CA TYR A 421 -8.20 4.82 15.90
C TYR A 421 -9.04 6.05 15.58
#